data_f197581f2da36408acaba9103520fc3f
#
_entry.id   f197581f2da36408acaba9103520fc3f
#
_cell.length_a   1.000
_cell.length_b   1.000
_cell.length_c   1.000
_cell.angle_alpha   90.00
_cell.angle_beta   90.00
_cell.angle_gamma   90.00
#
_symmetry.space_group_name_H-M   'P 1'
#
loop_
_entity.id
_entity.type
_entity.pdbx_description
1 polymer ?
#
loop_
_entity_poly.entity_id
_entity_poly.type
_entity_poly.pdbx_seq_one_letter_code
_entity_poly.pdbx_strand_id
1 'polypeptide(L)'
;MSNICIVAEEARRQGLGARLMACMLREAQDRGARMVVLETQTCNENAIAFYRAQGFEVIGFDLYAYSNADPARHEVRLEMGKKLTER
;
A
#
# COMPACT_ATOMS: atom_id res chain seq x y z
N MET A 1 -0.81 20.07 5.36
CA MET A 1 -0.48 19.80 4.57
C MET A 1 -0.36 18.49 4.20
N SER A 2 0.01 18.01 3.36
CA SER A 2 -0.09 16.95 2.88
C SER A 2 0.21 15.90 3.24
N ASN A 3 0.12 15.05 3.41
CA ASN A 3 0.52 14.25 3.90
C ASN A 3 0.21 12.88 3.63
N ILE A 4 0.85 12.34 2.62
CA ILE A 4 0.78 10.97 2.23
C ILE A 4 2.02 10.32 2.69
N CYS A 5 1.88 9.23 3.44
CA CYS A 5 2.99 8.44 3.86
C CYS A 5 3.03 7.20 2.98
N ILE A 6 4.14 6.94 2.33
CA ILE A 6 4.26 5.82 1.43
C ILE A 6 5.12 4.75 2.06
N VAL A 7 4.57 3.52 2.07
CA VAL A 7 5.31 2.39 2.55
C VAL A 7 5.64 1.57 1.33
N ALA A 8 6.88 1.52 1.01
CA ALA A 8 7.28 0.94 -0.22
C ALA A 8 7.44 -0.55 -0.18
N GLU A 9 8.17 -1.06 -1.08
CA GLU A 9 8.27 -2.46 -1.32
C GLU A 9 8.82 -3.29 -0.21
N GLU A 10 9.56 -2.69 0.68
CA GLU A 10 10.11 -3.41 1.80
C GLU A 10 9.06 -4.07 2.64
N ALA A 11 7.96 -3.37 2.89
CA ALA A 11 6.89 -3.91 3.72
C ALA A 11 6.36 -5.18 3.10
N ARG A 12 6.22 -5.20 1.79
CA ARG A 12 5.69 -6.35 1.10
C ARG A 12 6.61 -7.55 1.22
N ARG A 13 7.90 -7.32 1.04
CA ARG A 13 8.85 -8.43 1.05
C ARG A 13 9.10 -8.99 2.43
N GLN A 14 8.95 -8.17 3.44
CA GLN A 14 9.24 -8.62 4.77
C GLN A 14 8.09 -9.25 5.49
N GLY A 15 6.92 -9.36 4.87
CA GLY A 15 5.78 -9.95 5.52
C GLY A 15 5.34 -9.12 6.70
N LEU A 16 4.95 -7.90 6.46
CA LEU A 16 4.59 -6.98 7.50
C LEU A 16 3.45 -7.51 8.34
N GLY A 17 3.64 -7.69 9.61
CA GLY A 17 2.62 -8.18 10.51
C GLY A 17 1.67 -7.08 10.96
N ALA A 18 0.53 -7.49 11.50
CA ALA A 18 -0.50 -6.53 11.92
C ALA A 18 0.02 -5.56 12.96
N ARG A 19 0.91 -6.02 13.81
CA ARG A 19 1.46 -5.18 14.86
C ARG A 19 2.32 -4.07 14.29
N LEU A 20 3.17 -4.42 13.33
CA LEU A 20 4.03 -3.44 12.69
C LEU A 20 3.20 -2.48 11.87
N MET A 21 2.16 -2.99 11.21
CA MET A 21 1.24 -2.15 10.47
C MET A 21 0.57 -1.12 11.40
N ALA A 22 0.13 -1.57 12.56
CA ALA A 22 -0.50 -0.67 13.52
C ALA A 22 0.47 0.43 13.97
N CYS A 23 1.73 0.09 14.18
CA CYS A 23 2.74 1.08 14.55
C CYS A 23 2.96 2.10 13.45
N MET A 24 3.01 1.64 12.20
CA MET A 24 3.19 2.53 11.07
C MET A 24 2.01 3.47 10.91
N LEU A 25 0.81 2.97 11.06
CA LEU A 25 -0.39 3.80 10.91
C LEU A 25 -0.43 4.86 12.01
N ARG A 26 -0.05 4.47 13.22
CA ARG A 26 -0.02 5.42 14.32
C ARG A 26 1.03 6.51 14.07
N GLU A 27 2.20 6.12 13.60
CA GLU A 27 3.23 7.10 13.33
C GLU A 27 2.81 8.07 12.23
N ALA A 28 2.18 7.56 11.18
CA ALA A 28 1.69 8.40 10.11
C ALA A 28 0.66 9.39 10.64
N GLN A 29 -0.21 8.93 11.51
CA GLN A 29 -1.24 9.77 12.10
C GLN A 29 -0.61 10.85 12.98
N ASP A 30 0.38 10.48 13.78
CA ASP A 30 1.07 11.41 14.64
C ASP A 30 1.80 12.48 13.85
N ARG A 31 2.20 12.18 12.63
CA ARG A 31 2.86 13.15 11.76
C ARG A 31 1.89 13.98 10.94
N GLY A 32 0.61 13.76 11.14
CA GLY A 32 -0.41 14.54 10.45
C GLY A 32 -0.72 14.07 9.03
N ALA A 33 -0.35 12.85 8.70
CA ALA A 33 -0.65 12.32 7.39
C ALA A 33 -2.15 12.07 7.25
N ARG A 34 -2.70 12.39 6.10
CA ARG A 34 -4.11 12.14 5.87
C ARG A 34 -4.36 10.76 5.28
N MET A 35 -3.32 10.11 4.76
CA MET A 35 -3.48 8.85 4.08
C MET A 35 -2.15 8.11 4.06
N VAL A 36 -2.20 6.79 4.15
CA VAL A 36 -1.03 5.95 3.95
C VAL A 36 -1.22 5.20 2.65
N VAL A 37 -0.21 5.21 1.81
CA VAL A 37 -0.27 4.56 0.51
C VAL A 37 0.78 3.45 0.45
N LEU A 38 0.36 2.29 -0.03
CA LEU A 38 1.24 1.14 -0.21
C LEU A 38 1.30 0.78 -1.67
N GLU A 39 2.39 0.15 -2.08
CA GLU A 39 2.52 -0.36 -3.42
C GLU A 39 2.69 -1.86 -3.37
N THR A 40 1.99 -2.58 -4.22
CA THR A 40 2.13 -4.01 -4.31
C THR A 40 1.87 -4.44 -5.75
N GLN A 41 2.00 -5.71 -6.04
CA GLN A 41 1.76 -6.24 -7.37
C GLN A 41 0.47 -7.04 -7.39
N THR A 42 -0.20 -7.07 -8.54
CA THR A 42 -1.47 -7.78 -8.67
C THR A 42 -1.32 -9.27 -8.41
N CYS A 43 -0.13 -9.82 -8.62
CA CYS A 43 0.08 -11.24 -8.38
C CYS A 43 0.27 -11.58 -6.90
N ASN A 44 0.38 -10.56 -6.04
CA ASN A 44 0.63 -10.82 -4.63
C ASN A 44 -0.68 -10.83 -3.86
N GLU A 45 -1.44 -11.90 -4.03
CA GLU A 45 -2.80 -11.98 -3.49
C GLU A 45 -2.83 -11.96 -1.96
N ASN A 46 -1.86 -12.60 -1.33
CA ASN A 46 -1.82 -12.62 0.13
C ASN A 46 -1.58 -11.24 0.72
N ALA A 47 -0.70 -10.47 0.09
CA ALA A 47 -0.43 -9.13 0.55
C ALA A 47 -1.65 -8.24 0.36
N ILE A 48 -2.30 -8.36 -0.78
CA ILE A 48 -3.51 -7.57 -1.06
C ILE A 48 -4.59 -7.88 -0.03
N ALA A 49 -4.79 -9.16 0.27
CA ALA A 49 -5.81 -9.56 1.25
C ALA A 49 -5.46 -9.02 2.64
N PHE A 50 -4.18 -9.06 3.00
CA PHE A 50 -3.75 -8.55 4.30
C PHE A 50 -4.01 -7.04 4.38
N TYR A 51 -3.64 -6.29 3.33
CA TYR A 51 -3.83 -4.85 3.36
C TYR A 51 -5.32 -4.48 3.40
N ARG A 52 -6.15 -5.22 2.66
CA ARG A 52 -7.57 -4.96 2.69
C ARG A 52 -8.15 -5.21 4.08
N ALA A 53 -7.66 -6.25 4.76
CA ALA A 53 -8.10 -6.53 6.13
C ALA A 53 -7.69 -5.41 7.09
N GLN A 54 -6.63 -4.68 6.74
CA GLN A 54 -6.19 -3.55 7.56
C GLN A 54 -6.90 -2.25 7.18
N GLY A 55 -7.82 -2.31 6.23
CA GLY A 55 -8.60 -1.13 5.86
C GLY A 55 -8.09 -0.38 4.63
N PHE A 56 -7.14 -0.94 3.93
CA PHE A 56 -6.65 -0.33 2.70
C PHE A 56 -7.56 -0.70 1.54
N GLU A 57 -7.65 0.18 0.56
CA GLU A 57 -8.40 -0.09 -0.65
C GLU A 57 -7.55 0.28 -1.86
N VAL A 58 -7.87 -0.28 -2.99
CA VAL A 58 -7.14 0.03 -4.22
C VAL A 58 -7.48 1.44 -4.63
N ILE A 59 -6.47 2.27 -4.81
CA ILE A 59 -6.67 3.65 -5.20
C ILE A 59 -6.07 3.98 -6.56
N GLY A 60 -5.27 3.10 -7.12
CA GLY A 60 -4.69 3.33 -8.43
C GLY A 60 -3.87 2.14 -8.89
N PHE A 61 -3.36 2.24 -10.09
CA PHE A 61 -2.50 1.19 -10.63
C PHE A 61 -1.65 1.78 -11.74
N ASP A 62 -0.55 1.08 -12.06
CA ASP A 62 0.34 1.47 -13.14
C ASP A 62 0.62 0.21 -13.96
N LEU A 63 0.17 0.20 -15.19
CA LEU A 63 0.29 -0.98 -16.04
C LEU A 63 1.73 -1.33 -16.39
N TYR A 64 2.60 -0.36 -16.38
CA TYR A 64 3.97 -0.58 -16.86
C TYR A 64 5.02 -0.09 -15.87
N ALA A 65 4.72 -0.17 -14.59
CA ALA A 65 5.64 0.34 -13.57
C ALA A 65 6.99 -0.36 -13.57
N TYR A 66 7.01 -1.65 -13.89
CA TYR A 66 8.24 -2.44 -13.83
C TYR A 66 8.79 -2.71 -15.23
N SER A 67 7.93 -3.00 -16.18
CA SER A 67 8.35 -3.26 -17.55
C SER A 67 7.14 -3.18 -18.46
N ASN A 68 7.38 -3.15 -19.77
CA ASN A 68 6.29 -3.14 -20.73
C ASN A 68 5.53 -4.46 -20.77
N ALA A 69 6.04 -5.49 -20.13
CA ALA A 69 5.40 -6.79 -20.09
C ALA A 69 4.60 -7.04 -18.82
N ASP A 70 4.48 -6.03 -17.95
CA ASP A 70 3.80 -6.21 -16.65
C ASP A 70 2.40 -6.80 -16.79
N PRO A 71 1.51 -6.28 -17.67
CA PRO A 71 0.17 -6.85 -17.75
C PRO A 71 0.18 -8.31 -18.18
N ALA A 72 1.06 -8.67 -19.11
CA ALA A 72 1.13 -10.04 -19.58
C ALA A 72 1.67 -10.99 -18.52
N ARG A 73 2.45 -10.46 -17.57
CA ARG A 73 3.00 -11.28 -16.50
C ARG A 73 2.17 -11.22 -15.24
N HIS A 74 1.06 -10.47 -15.26
CA HIS A 74 0.21 -10.28 -14.09
C HIS A 74 1.01 -9.63 -12.93
N GLU A 75 1.89 -8.68 -13.28
CA GLU A 75 2.71 -8.01 -12.30
C GLU A 75 2.44 -6.52 -12.29
N VAL A 76 1.21 -6.13 -12.53
CA VAL A 76 0.83 -4.73 -12.54
C VAL A 76 0.92 -4.15 -11.13
N ARG A 77 1.52 -2.97 -11.01
CA ARG A 77 1.64 -2.32 -9.71
C ARG A 77 0.29 -1.76 -9.28
N LEU A 78 -0.09 -2.08 -8.07
CA LEU A 78 -1.28 -1.51 -7.46
C LEU A 78 -0.86 -0.54 -6.39
N GLU A 79 -1.64 0.54 -6.26
CA GLU A 79 -1.48 1.44 -5.15
C GLU A 79 -2.70 1.27 -4.26
N MET A 80 -2.45 1.02 -2.98
CA MET A 80 -3.52 0.83 -2.03
C MET A 80 -3.39 1.90 -0.96
N GLY A 81 -4.50 2.47 -0.57
CA GLY A 81 -4.49 3.58 0.36
C GLY A 81 -5.45 3.40 1.50
N LYS A 82 -5.09 3.93 2.65
CA LYS A 82 -5.97 3.96 3.80
C LYS A 82 -6.05 5.40 4.30
N LYS A 83 -7.26 5.93 4.36
CA LYS A 83 -7.46 7.27 4.88
C LYS A 83 -7.32 7.25 6.39
N LEU A 84 -6.60 8.22 6.91
CA LEU A 84 -6.44 8.38 8.35
C LEU A 84 -7.37 9.46 8.89
N THR A 85 -7.82 10.36 8.01
CA THR A 85 -8.76 11.40 8.42
C THR A 85 -9.86 11.47 7.39
N GLU A 86 -10.91 12.18 7.73
CA GLU A 86 -12.04 12.30 6.82
C GLU A 86 -11.79 13.28 5.70
N ARG A 87 -10.74 14.05 5.75
CA ARG A 87 -10.53 15.07 4.75
C ARG A 87 -9.48 14.71 3.75
#